data_ae31fc60d7e7870ecb05588768bc7f5b
#
_entry.id   ae31fc60d7e7870ecb05588768bc7f5b
#
_cell.length_a   1.000
_cell.length_b   1.000
_cell.length_c   1.000
_cell.angle_alpha   90.00
_cell.angle_beta   90.00
_cell.angle_gamma   90.00
#
_symmetry.space_group_name_H-M   'P 1'
#
loop_
_entity.id
_entity.type
_entity.pdbx_description
1 polymer ?
#
loop_
_entity_poly.entity_id
_entity_poly.type
_entity_poly.pdbx_seq_one_letter_code
_entity_poly.pdbx_strand_id
1 'polypeptide(L)'
;YNAYSLSNLFGSNTGLANIGVIPFLDIFDGGRKINAMKLMKSRYNKHFEEYNKRLLTSAQEINDALYSAKIAKKNYDTVSNRLKLQENDSYLVSRKEEIGTANIIDSLVKQEELLLVRQQNVSSKVNEIIASINLYKAAGGVDVFTTSNNNDL
;
A
#
# COMPACT_ATOMS: atom_id res chain seq x y z
N TYR A 1 45.50 25.40 52.56
CA TYR A 1 45.74 25.19 51.11
C TYR A 1 46.78 24.11 51.01
N ASN A 2 46.32 22.85 50.75
CA ASN A 2 47.22 21.73 50.50
C ASN A 2 47.54 21.70 49.01
N ALA A 3 48.70 22.19 48.63
CA ALA A 3 49.28 21.99 47.34
C ALA A 3 49.65 20.52 47.23
N TYR A 4 48.83 19.74 46.53
CA TYR A 4 49.20 18.39 46.11
C TYR A 4 50.31 18.50 45.06
N SER A 5 51.52 18.21 45.47
CA SER A 5 52.70 18.18 44.60
C SER A 5 52.51 17.06 43.60
N LEU A 6 52.74 17.33 42.32
CA LEU A 6 52.71 16.38 41.22
C LEU A 6 53.63 15.17 41.44
N SER A 7 54.65 15.31 42.35
CA SER A 7 55.55 14.21 42.73
C SER A 7 54.86 13.08 43.49
N ASN A 8 53.71 13.32 44.13
CA ASN A 8 52.95 12.27 44.81
C ASN A 8 52.07 11.41 43.86
N LEU A 9 51.92 11.83 42.62
CA LEU A 9 51.18 11.08 41.62
C LEU A 9 51.96 9.90 41.04
N PHE A 10 53.28 9.86 41.22
CA PHE A 10 54.18 8.81 40.72
C PHE A 10 54.84 7.98 41.84
N GLY A 11 54.43 8.15 43.08
CA GLY A 11 54.88 7.33 44.20
C GLY A 11 54.28 5.93 44.14
N SER A 12 55.15 4.91 44.26
CA SER A 12 54.87 3.49 44.08
C SER A 12 53.87 2.83 45.03
N ASN A 13 53.12 3.62 45.81
CA ASN A 13 52.21 3.08 46.84
C ASN A 13 50.84 3.76 46.93
N THR A 14 50.44 4.50 45.93
CA THR A 14 49.09 5.06 45.88
C THR A 14 48.32 4.46 44.70
N GLY A 15 47.24 3.71 44.98
CA GLY A 15 46.33 3.13 44.03
C GLY A 15 45.65 4.13 43.04
N LEU A 16 46.11 5.39 43.05
CA LEU A 16 45.69 6.48 42.15
C LEU A 16 46.39 6.47 40.79
N ALA A 17 47.53 5.74 40.67
CA ALA A 17 48.23 5.62 39.39
C ALA A 17 47.39 4.86 38.34
N ASN A 18 46.46 4.03 38.79
CA ASN A 18 45.55 3.29 37.90
C ASN A 18 44.37 4.12 37.38
N ILE A 19 44.00 5.21 38.03
CA ILE A 19 42.84 6.03 37.63
C ILE A 19 43.20 7.03 36.52
N GLY A 20 44.49 7.44 36.43
CA GLY A 20 44.96 8.41 35.43
C GLY A 20 45.22 7.77 34.03
N VAL A 21 45.42 6.46 33.96
CA VAL A 21 45.74 5.78 32.70
C VAL A 21 44.48 5.36 31.94
N ILE A 22 43.35 5.12 32.62
CA ILE A 22 42.11 4.65 32.03
C ILE A 22 41.50 5.64 31.03
N PRO A 23 41.38 6.95 31.30
CA PRO A 23 40.86 7.87 30.29
C PRO A 23 41.83 8.15 29.14
N PHE A 24 43.14 7.99 29.31
CA PHE A 24 44.13 8.15 28.24
C PHE A 24 44.14 7.00 27.25
N LEU A 25 43.87 5.76 27.71
CA LEU A 25 43.73 4.60 26.82
C LEU A 25 42.48 4.68 25.93
N ASP A 26 41.43 5.38 26.37
CA ASP A 26 40.18 5.54 25.60
C ASP A 26 40.30 6.60 24.51
N ILE A 27 41.38 7.44 24.51
CA ILE A 27 41.68 8.43 23.46
C ILE A 27 42.32 7.77 22.25
N PHE A 28 43.00 6.62 22.42
CA PHE A 28 43.70 5.91 21.36
C PHE A 28 43.08 4.52 21.11
N ASP A 29 41.82 4.49 20.66
CA ASP A 29 41.10 3.24 20.43
C ASP A 29 41.30 2.67 18.99
N GLY A 30 42.44 2.93 18.36
CA GLY A 30 42.81 2.36 17.06
C GLY A 30 41.82 2.67 15.92
N GLY A 31 41.12 3.77 15.99
CA GLY A 31 40.17 4.19 14.96
C GLY A 31 38.76 3.57 15.09
N ARG A 32 38.49 2.83 16.17
CA ARG A 32 37.18 2.20 16.44
C ARG A 32 36.04 3.22 16.42
N LYS A 33 36.22 4.38 17.07
CA LYS A 33 35.23 5.47 17.12
C LYS A 33 34.98 6.05 15.71
N ILE A 34 36.05 6.23 14.91
CA ILE A 34 35.93 6.71 13.53
C ILE A 34 35.19 5.69 12.65
N ASN A 35 35.53 4.41 12.80
CA ASN A 35 34.84 3.35 12.04
C ASN A 35 33.39 3.18 12.48
N ALA A 36 33.09 3.33 13.78
CA ALA A 36 31.72 3.34 14.29
C ALA A 36 30.92 4.51 13.69
N MET A 37 31.51 5.70 13.61
CA MET A 37 30.87 6.86 12.98
C MET A 37 30.62 6.63 11.48
N LYS A 38 31.60 6.09 10.74
CA LYS A 38 31.43 5.71 9.33
C LYS A 38 30.31 4.67 9.14
N LEU A 39 30.25 3.67 10.02
CA LEU A 39 29.19 2.68 10.01
C LEU A 39 27.82 3.30 10.25
N MET A 40 27.69 4.19 11.25
CA MET A 40 26.44 4.91 11.51
C MET A 40 26.02 5.78 10.33
N LYS A 41 26.95 6.50 9.70
CA LYS A 41 26.68 7.27 8.48
C LYS A 41 26.21 6.39 7.32
N SER A 42 26.83 5.23 7.14
CA SER A 42 26.42 4.26 6.12
C SER A 42 25.01 3.71 6.39
N ARG A 43 24.70 3.39 7.66
CA ARG A 43 23.35 2.96 8.07
C ARG A 43 22.31 4.05 7.85
N TYR A 44 22.63 5.31 8.18
CA TYR A 44 21.75 6.45 7.92
C TYR A 44 21.44 6.57 6.41
N ASN A 45 22.47 6.55 5.57
CA ASN A 45 22.28 6.61 4.12
C ASN A 45 21.42 5.45 3.61
N LYS A 46 21.67 4.22 4.11
CA LYS A 46 20.85 3.05 3.77
C LYS A 46 19.37 3.29 4.12
N HIS A 47 19.08 3.73 5.34
CA HIS A 47 17.70 3.99 5.76
C HIS A 47 17.05 5.14 4.99
N PHE A 48 17.81 6.14 4.59
CA PHE A 48 17.34 7.22 3.74
C PHE A 48 16.93 6.71 2.36
N GLU A 49 17.74 5.85 1.73
CA GLU A 49 17.40 5.22 0.45
C GLU A 49 16.21 4.26 0.57
N GLU A 50 16.14 3.50 1.66
CA GLU A 50 14.97 2.65 1.96
C GLU A 50 13.69 3.47 2.11
N TYR A 51 13.76 4.63 2.75
CA TYR A 51 12.63 5.56 2.86
C TYR A 51 12.18 6.07 1.49
N ASN A 52 13.12 6.57 0.69
CA ASN A 52 12.83 7.03 -0.67
C ASN A 52 12.19 5.93 -1.53
N LYS A 53 12.75 4.73 -1.46
CA LYS A 53 12.19 3.57 -2.17
C LYS A 53 10.76 3.28 -1.73
N ARG A 54 10.48 3.26 -0.41
CA ARG A 54 9.13 3.03 0.12
C ARG A 54 8.14 4.12 -0.34
N LEU A 55 8.58 5.38 -0.36
CA LEU A 55 7.75 6.50 -0.84
C LEU A 55 7.36 6.32 -2.31
N LEU A 56 8.32 5.99 -3.17
CA LEU A 56 8.05 5.72 -4.59
C LEU A 56 7.14 4.51 -4.79
N THR A 57 7.37 3.42 -4.05
CA THR A 57 6.52 2.23 -4.10
C THR A 57 5.09 2.55 -3.66
N SER A 58 4.90 3.30 -2.57
CA SER A 58 3.57 3.70 -2.12
C SER A 58 2.84 4.57 -3.14
N ALA A 59 3.54 5.50 -3.78
CA ALA A 59 2.97 6.32 -4.85
C ALA A 59 2.54 5.47 -6.06
N GLN A 60 3.34 4.47 -6.42
CA GLN A 60 2.99 3.51 -7.47
C GLN A 60 1.78 2.66 -7.09
N GLU A 61 1.74 2.12 -5.87
CA GLU A 61 0.62 1.31 -5.37
C GLU A 61 -0.71 2.08 -5.39
N ILE A 62 -0.69 3.37 -4.98
CA ILE A 62 -1.88 4.23 -5.05
C ILE A 62 -2.34 4.42 -6.49
N ASN A 63 -1.40 4.70 -7.40
CA ASN A 63 -1.71 4.91 -8.81
C ASN A 63 -2.30 3.64 -9.46
N ASP A 64 -1.70 2.49 -9.21
CA ASP A 64 -2.17 1.20 -9.71
C ASP A 64 -3.56 0.84 -9.15
N ALA A 65 -3.79 1.10 -7.86
CA ALA A 65 -5.10 0.90 -7.23
C ALA A 65 -6.17 1.83 -7.83
N LEU A 66 -5.83 3.09 -8.12
CA LEU A 66 -6.72 4.06 -8.76
C LEU A 66 -7.13 3.62 -10.16
N TYR A 67 -6.16 3.19 -10.98
CA TYR A 67 -6.45 2.66 -12.31
C TYR A 67 -7.29 1.39 -12.25
N SER A 68 -6.99 0.48 -11.33
CA SER A 68 -7.75 -0.75 -11.12
C SER A 68 -9.20 -0.45 -10.73
N ALA A 69 -9.44 0.49 -9.82
CA ALA A 69 -10.78 0.90 -9.42
C ALA A 69 -11.56 1.52 -10.58
N LYS A 70 -10.92 2.39 -11.39
CA LYS A 70 -11.52 2.99 -12.58
C LYS A 70 -11.91 1.95 -13.63
N ILE A 71 -11.03 0.97 -13.87
CA ILE A 71 -11.29 -0.12 -14.83
C ILE A 71 -12.42 -1.01 -14.32
N ALA A 72 -12.40 -1.40 -13.04
CA ALA A 72 -13.43 -2.25 -12.44
C ALA A 72 -14.81 -1.58 -12.51
N LYS A 73 -14.91 -0.28 -12.21
CA LYS A 73 -16.14 0.50 -12.37
C LYS A 73 -16.64 0.50 -13.82
N LYS A 74 -15.77 0.82 -14.77
CA LYS A 74 -16.13 0.82 -16.20
C LYS A 74 -16.60 -0.56 -16.67
N ASN A 75 -15.96 -1.62 -16.19
CA ASN A 75 -16.36 -3.00 -16.51
C ASN A 75 -17.74 -3.31 -15.95
N TYR A 76 -18.02 -2.94 -14.68
CA TYR A 76 -19.35 -3.10 -14.10
C TYR A 76 -20.42 -2.34 -14.89
N ASP A 77 -20.18 -1.08 -15.26
CA ASP A 77 -21.11 -0.29 -16.05
C ASP A 77 -21.41 -0.94 -17.42
N THR A 78 -20.38 -1.49 -18.06
CA THR A 78 -20.50 -2.20 -19.34
C THR A 78 -21.35 -3.47 -19.19
N VAL A 79 -21.07 -4.30 -18.18
CA VAL A 79 -21.83 -5.53 -17.92
C VAL A 79 -23.25 -5.23 -17.48
N SER A 80 -23.46 -4.17 -16.70
CA SER A 80 -24.80 -3.73 -16.30
C SER A 80 -25.66 -3.30 -17.48
N ASN A 81 -25.06 -2.58 -18.45
CA ASN A 81 -25.76 -2.24 -19.69
C ASN A 81 -26.08 -3.46 -20.54
N ARG A 82 -25.14 -4.44 -20.63
CA ARG A 82 -25.38 -5.72 -21.30
C ARG A 82 -26.52 -6.49 -20.64
N LEU A 83 -26.61 -6.47 -19.31
CA LEU A 83 -27.68 -7.12 -18.56
C LEU A 83 -29.05 -6.55 -18.97
N LYS A 84 -29.19 -5.21 -19.04
CA LYS A 84 -30.44 -4.56 -19.46
C LYS A 84 -30.86 -4.96 -20.86
N LEU A 85 -29.91 -5.08 -21.78
CA LEU A 85 -30.18 -5.53 -23.15
C LEU A 85 -30.63 -6.99 -23.17
N GLN A 86 -29.96 -7.86 -22.41
CA GLN A 86 -30.31 -9.27 -22.32
C GLN A 86 -31.67 -9.52 -21.66
N GLU A 87 -32.02 -8.71 -20.64
CA GLU A 87 -33.34 -8.73 -20.01
C GLU A 87 -34.46 -8.40 -21.03
N ASN A 88 -34.24 -7.35 -21.82
CA ASN A 88 -35.19 -6.97 -22.89
C ASN A 88 -35.29 -8.06 -23.97
N ASP A 89 -34.16 -8.63 -24.39
CA ASP A 89 -34.10 -9.70 -25.37
C ASP A 89 -34.86 -10.95 -24.89
N SER A 90 -34.60 -11.39 -23.70
CA SER A 90 -35.30 -12.54 -23.07
C SER A 90 -36.80 -12.28 -22.96
N TYR A 91 -37.20 -11.07 -22.58
CA TYR A 91 -38.61 -10.67 -22.53
C TYR A 91 -39.27 -10.72 -23.89
N LEU A 92 -38.64 -10.19 -24.96
CA LEU A 92 -39.20 -10.21 -26.32
C LEU A 92 -39.36 -11.62 -26.86
N VAL A 93 -38.39 -12.52 -26.58
CA VAL A 93 -38.49 -13.93 -27.05
C VAL A 93 -39.60 -14.67 -26.29
N SER A 94 -39.75 -14.46 -24.99
CA SER A 94 -40.83 -15.03 -24.20
C SER A 94 -42.21 -14.57 -24.70
N ARG A 95 -42.33 -13.28 -25.08
CA ARG A 95 -43.59 -12.77 -25.68
C ARG A 95 -43.89 -13.40 -27.07
N LYS A 96 -42.84 -13.61 -27.87
CA LYS A 96 -42.99 -14.31 -29.16
C LYS A 96 -43.41 -15.78 -29.00
N GLU A 97 -42.91 -16.42 -27.94
CA GLU A 97 -43.33 -17.80 -27.59
C GLU A 97 -44.81 -17.81 -27.20
N GLU A 98 -45.27 -16.92 -26.31
CA GLU A 98 -46.67 -16.81 -25.87
C GLU A 98 -47.65 -16.67 -27.04
N ILE A 99 -47.29 -15.94 -28.10
CA ILE A 99 -48.11 -15.75 -29.30
C ILE A 99 -47.85 -16.82 -30.40
N GLY A 100 -47.05 -17.85 -30.10
CA GLY A 100 -46.80 -18.98 -30.98
C GLY A 100 -45.86 -18.69 -32.15
N THR A 101 -45.07 -17.58 -32.10
CA THR A 101 -44.14 -17.18 -33.19
C THR A 101 -42.69 -17.54 -32.91
N ALA A 102 -42.37 -18.04 -31.70
CA ALA A 102 -41.06 -18.57 -31.32
C ALA A 102 -41.19 -19.96 -30.69
N ASN A 103 -40.11 -20.75 -30.76
CA ASN A 103 -40.03 -22.05 -30.15
C ASN A 103 -39.69 -21.89 -28.63
N ILE A 104 -40.26 -22.77 -27.78
CA ILE A 104 -39.94 -22.84 -26.34
C ILE A 104 -38.45 -23.06 -26.11
N ILE A 105 -37.74 -23.78 -26.98
CA ILE A 105 -36.29 -23.99 -26.88
C ILE A 105 -35.55 -22.65 -26.98
N ASP A 106 -35.96 -21.77 -27.91
CA ASP A 106 -35.35 -20.43 -28.06
C ASP A 106 -35.55 -19.56 -26.83
N SER A 107 -36.73 -19.65 -26.20
CA SER A 107 -37.04 -18.96 -24.95
C SER A 107 -36.16 -19.46 -23.81
N LEU A 108 -36.00 -20.78 -23.65
CA LEU A 108 -35.14 -21.38 -22.64
C LEU A 108 -33.66 -21.01 -22.81
N VAL A 109 -33.15 -21.02 -24.06
CA VAL A 109 -31.78 -20.59 -24.37
C VAL A 109 -31.56 -19.12 -23.98
N LYS A 110 -32.54 -18.24 -24.28
CA LYS A 110 -32.43 -16.82 -23.89
C LYS A 110 -32.50 -16.61 -22.36
N GLN A 111 -33.26 -17.43 -21.66
CA GLN A 111 -33.27 -17.41 -20.17
C GLN A 111 -31.94 -17.89 -19.61
N GLU A 112 -31.31 -18.91 -20.16
CA GLU A 112 -29.98 -19.37 -19.75
C GLU A 112 -28.93 -18.28 -19.97
N GLU A 113 -28.90 -17.65 -21.15
CA GLU A 113 -28.03 -16.51 -21.46
C GLU A 113 -28.21 -15.37 -20.47
N LEU A 114 -29.46 -15.05 -20.12
CA LEU A 114 -29.78 -14.02 -19.12
C LEU A 114 -29.20 -14.37 -17.72
N LEU A 115 -29.33 -15.63 -17.28
CA LEU A 115 -28.77 -16.09 -16.00
C LEU A 115 -27.24 -15.96 -15.99
N LEU A 116 -26.57 -16.31 -17.08
CA LEU A 116 -25.11 -16.15 -17.20
C LEU A 116 -24.69 -14.67 -17.11
N VAL A 117 -25.40 -13.78 -17.77
CA VAL A 117 -25.11 -12.34 -17.71
C VAL A 117 -25.41 -11.76 -16.32
N ARG A 118 -26.47 -12.24 -15.63
CA ARG A 118 -26.72 -11.87 -14.23
C ARG A 118 -25.61 -12.29 -13.30
N GLN A 119 -25.11 -13.52 -13.44
CA GLN A 119 -23.96 -13.99 -12.67
C GLN A 119 -22.71 -13.12 -12.94
N GLN A 120 -22.45 -12.79 -14.20
CA GLN A 120 -21.34 -11.93 -14.59
C GLN A 120 -21.48 -10.51 -14.01
N ASN A 121 -22.71 -9.97 -13.95
CA ASN A 121 -22.98 -8.66 -13.35
C ASN A 121 -22.69 -8.66 -11.86
N VAL A 122 -23.13 -9.67 -11.11
CA VAL A 122 -22.82 -9.80 -9.67
C VAL A 122 -21.30 -9.89 -9.47
N SER A 123 -20.62 -10.72 -10.24
CA SER A 123 -19.14 -10.86 -10.17
C SER A 123 -18.42 -9.54 -10.46
N SER A 124 -18.84 -8.80 -11.49
CA SER A 124 -18.24 -7.49 -11.81
C SER A 124 -18.51 -6.45 -10.73
N LYS A 125 -19.67 -6.48 -10.06
CA LYS A 125 -19.97 -5.62 -8.90
C LYS A 125 -19.09 -5.92 -7.72
N VAL A 126 -18.88 -7.20 -7.41
CA VAL A 126 -17.96 -7.62 -6.33
C VAL A 126 -16.52 -7.13 -6.63
N ASN A 127 -16.07 -7.27 -7.89
CA ASN A 127 -14.74 -6.81 -8.29
C ASN A 127 -14.59 -5.28 -8.17
N GLU A 128 -15.63 -4.50 -8.48
CA GLU A 128 -15.64 -3.04 -8.29
C GLU A 128 -15.48 -2.69 -6.80
N ILE A 129 -16.21 -3.38 -5.92
CA ILE A 129 -16.12 -3.16 -4.46
C ILE A 129 -14.73 -3.51 -3.95
N ILE A 130 -14.18 -4.66 -4.36
CA ILE A 130 -12.82 -5.09 -3.96
C ILE A 130 -11.78 -4.06 -4.44
N ALA A 131 -11.87 -3.57 -5.67
CA ALA A 131 -10.96 -2.57 -6.21
C ALA A 131 -11.05 -1.24 -5.44
N SER A 132 -12.25 -0.83 -5.04
CA SER A 132 -12.48 0.35 -4.20
C SER A 132 -11.87 0.20 -2.80
N ILE A 133 -12.01 -0.97 -2.18
CA ILE A 133 -11.39 -1.29 -0.88
C ILE A 133 -9.85 -1.26 -1.00
N ASN A 134 -9.31 -1.81 -2.08
CA ASN A 134 -7.85 -1.80 -2.31
C ASN A 134 -7.32 -0.38 -2.50
N LEU A 135 -8.06 0.49 -3.20
CA LEU A 135 -7.72 1.90 -3.31
C LEU A 135 -7.73 2.60 -1.94
N TYR A 136 -8.77 2.36 -1.13
CA TYR A 136 -8.84 2.88 0.23
C TYR A 136 -7.66 2.43 1.10
N LYS A 137 -7.28 1.15 1.01
CA LYS A 137 -6.10 0.61 1.70
C LYS A 137 -4.79 1.23 1.22
N ALA A 138 -4.61 1.37 -0.09
CA ALA A 138 -3.40 1.97 -0.67
C ALA A 138 -3.25 3.44 -0.28
N ALA A 139 -4.36 4.16 -0.14
CA ALA A 139 -4.39 5.55 0.34
C ALA A 139 -4.17 5.69 1.87
N GLY A 140 -3.87 4.59 2.58
CA GLY A 140 -3.65 4.60 4.03
C GLY A 140 -4.92 4.71 4.87
N GLY A 141 -6.08 4.35 4.33
CA GLY A 141 -7.36 4.43 5.01
C GLY A 141 -7.95 5.85 5.09
N VAL A 142 -7.37 6.81 4.41
CA VAL A 142 -7.93 8.17 4.28
C VAL A 142 -9.04 8.16 3.22
N ASP A 143 -10.16 8.77 3.51
CA ASP A 143 -11.30 8.86 2.59
C ASP A 143 -10.95 9.78 1.40
N VAL A 144 -10.52 9.16 0.31
CA VAL A 144 -10.11 9.85 -0.93
C VAL A 144 -11.32 10.51 -1.62
N PHE A 145 -12.54 10.14 -1.21
CA PHE A 145 -13.78 10.60 -1.84
C PHE A 145 -14.32 11.93 -1.29
N THR A 146 -13.84 12.37 -0.12
CA THR A 146 -14.32 13.62 0.51
C THR A 146 -13.62 14.88 0.01
N THR A 147 -12.48 14.76 -0.68
CA THR A 147 -11.69 15.92 -1.13
C THR A 147 -12.22 16.56 -2.43
N SER A 148 -13.15 15.93 -3.13
CA SER A 148 -13.67 16.46 -4.41
C SER A 148 -14.77 17.51 -4.27
N ASN A 149 -15.36 17.69 -3.07
CA ASN A 149 -16.52 18.59 -2.89
C ASN A 149 -16.21 19.95 -2.26
N ASN A 150 -14.93 20.29 -1.99
CA ASN A 150 -14.59 21.56 -1.32
C ASN A 150 -13.94 22.61 -2.22
N ASN A 151 -13.95 22.45 -3.54
CA ASN A 151 -13.40 23.47 -4.47
C ASN A 151 -14.46 24.29 -5.23
N ASP A 152 -15.75 24.21 -4.84
CA ASP A 152 -16.81 25.06 -5.39
C ASP A 152 -17.44 25.93 -4.27
N LEU A 153 -16.62 26.83 -3.68
CA LEU A 153 -17.09 27.99 -2.93
C LEU A 153 -16.16 29.17 -3.16
#